data_a6dd50929de4034fd58f3fae1c84a1d4
#
_entry.id   a6dd50929de4034fd58f3fae1c84a1d4
#
_cell.length_a   1.000
_cell.length_b   1.000
_cell.length_c   1.000
_cell.angle_alpha   90.00
_cell.angle_beta   90.00
_cell.angle_gamma   90.00
#
_symmetry.space_group_name_H-M   'P 1'
#
loop_
_entity.id
_entity.type
_entity.pdbx_description
1 polymer ?
#
loop_
_entity_poly.entity_id
_entity_poly.type
_entity_poly.pdbx_seq_one_letter_code
_entity_poly.pdbx_strand_id
1 'polypeptide(L)'
;MRITAGDRHAVLAGVVSAVVGFTGSFAVVLTGLRAVGASPAQAASGLAVLSVTMGVGCIWFSVRTRVPITIAWSTPGAALLATSAAPAGGFAAAVGAFACVGLLLLATALVKPLGELVRRIPTPLASAMLAGVLVQFCMAPFVSLAKDPLVIAPVLVTWLALLRLARRWAVPGALLTAGFVMAAKGTYGRIDP
;
A
#
# COMPACT_ATOMS: atom_id res chain seq x y z
N MET A 1 10.02 21.27 26.31
CA MET A 1 10.24 21.25 24.84
C MET A 1 9.12 22.09 24.22
N ARG A 2 9.41 23.30 23.73
CA ARG A 2 8.38 24.15 23.10
C ARG A 2 8.23 23.71 21.65
N ILE A 3 7.05 23.21 21.30
CA ILE A 3 6.72 22.86 19.91
C ILE A 3 6.63 24.18 19.13
N THR A 4 7.54 24.37 18.21
CA THR A 4 7.58 25.56 17.32
C THR A 4 6.51 25.44 16.22
N ALA A 5 6.20 26.54 15.53
CA ALA A 5 5.26 26.49 14.40
C ALA A 5 5.74 25.53 13.30
N GLY A 6 7.04 25.43 13.09
CA GLY A 6 7.64 24.46 12.15
C GLY A 6 7.40 23.00 12.53
N ASP A 7 7.46 22.68 13.83
CA ASP A 7 7.20 21.32 14.33
C ASP A 7 5.75 20.89 14.10
N ARG A 8 4.79 21.83 14.24
CA ARG A 8 3.37 21.56 13.98
C ARG A 8 3.12 21.24 12.51
N HIS A 9 3.74 21.98 11.59
CA HIS A 9 3.63 21.68 10.17
C HIS A 9 4.25 20.34 9.80
N ALA A 10 5.39 19.99 10.39
CA ALA A 10 6.03 18.69 10.19
C ALA A 10 5.16 17.53 10.70
N VAL A 11 4.56 17.67 11.89
CA VAL A 11 3.65 16.66 12.46
C VAL A 11 2.40 16.50 11.59
N LEU A 12 1.76 17.60 11.19
CA LEU A 12 0.58 17.56 10.32
C LEU A 12 0.91 16.91 8.96
N ALA A 13 2.04 17.26 8.36
CA ALA A 13 2.50 16.65 7.12
C ALA A 13 2.72 15.13 7.28
N GLY A 14 3.33 14.72 8.40
CA GLY A 14 3.52 13.31 8.73
C GLY A 14 2.21 12.54 8.89
N VAL A 15 1.26 13.11 9.62
CA VAL A 15 -0.07 12.49 9.83
C VAL A 15 -0.83 12.37 8.51
N VAL A 16 -0.87 13.44 7.71
CA VAL A 16 -1.54 13.41 6.39
C VAL A 16 -0.86 12.39 5.47
N SER A 17 0.46 12.35 5.44
CA SER A 17 1.21 11.37 4.64
C SER A 17 0.92 9.93 5.06
N ALA A 18 0.86 9.67 6.37
CA ALA A 18 0.54 8.34 6.91
C ALA A 18 -0.89 7.92 6.53
N VAL A 19 -1.88 8.80 6.72
CA VAL A 19 -3.28 8.51 6.39
C VAL A 19 -3.43 8.26 4.89
N VAL A 20 -2.90 9.13 4.04
CA VAL A 20 -3.01 9.00 2.57
C VAL A 20 -2.25 7.77 2.08
N GLY A 21 -1.05 7.52 2.58
CA GLY A 21 -0.24 6.35 2.21
C GLY A 21 -0.91 5.04 2.62
N PHE A 22 -1.45 4.98 3.82
CA PHE A 22 -2.16 3.80 4.31
C PHE A 22 -3.45 3.54 3.51
N THR A 23 -4.34 4.54 3.42
CA THR A 23 -5.64 4.39 2.77
C THR A 23 -5.53 4.12 1.27
N GLY A 24 -4.48 4.61 0.61
CA GLY A 24 -4.26 4.40 -0.83
C GLY A 24 -3.85 2.98 -1.21
N SER A 25 -3.32 2.18 -0.29
CA SER A 25 -2.72 0.88 -0.66
C SER A 25 -3.06 -0.30 0.27
N PHE A 26 -3.70 -0.07 1.43
CA PHE A 26 -4.01 -1.17 2.36
C PHE A 26 -4.90 -2.26 1.73
N ALA A 27 -5.85 -1.86 0.87
CA ALA A 27 -6.74 -2.80 0.18
C ALA A 27 -5.96 -3.77 -0.71
N VAL A 28 -4.92 -3.29 -1.40
CA VAL A 28 -4.05 -4.11 -2.25
C VAL A 28 -3.28 -5.12 -1.38
N VAL A 29 -2.76 -4.68 -0.23
CA VAL A 29 -2.06 -5.56 0.72
C VAL A 29 -2.99 -6.63 1.26
N LEU A 30 -4.21 -6.27 1.67
CA LEU A 30 -5.21 -7.25 2.14
C LEU A 30 -5.57 -8.25 1.05
N THR A 31 -5.77 -7.78 -0.19
CA THR A 31 -6.06 -8.66 -1.33
C THR A 31 -4.90 -9.62 -1.58
N GLY A 32 -3.67 -9.13 -1.55
CA GLY A 32 -2.47 -9.96 -1.69
C GLY A 32 -2.35 -11.02 -0.61
N LEU A 33 -2.54 -10.66 0.66
CA LEU A 33 -2.51 -11.60 1.78
C LEU A 33 -3.61 -12.68 1.68
N ARG A 34 -4.82 -12.28 1.29
CA ARG A 34 -5.94 -13.23 1.08
C ARG A 34 -5.68 -14.18 -0.09
N ALA A 35 -5.12 -13.68 -1.18
CA ALA A 35 -4.81 -14.49 -2.36
C ALA A 35 -3.82 -15.62 -2.04
N VAL A 36 -2.89 -15.41 -1.10
CA VAL A 36 -1.96 -16.46 -0.65
C VAL A 36 -2.51 -17.30 0.51
N GLY A 37 -3.81 -17.26 0.76
CA GLY A 37 -4.51 -18.15 1.68
C GLY A 37 -4.67 -17.63 3.12
N ALA A 38 -4.47 -16.32 3.38
CA ALA A 38 -4.74 -15.76 4.70
C ALA A 38 -6.23 -15.67 5.00
N SER A 39 -6.64 -16.14 6.18
CA SER A 39 -7.97 -15.85 6.71
C SER A 39 -8.15 -14.34 6.96
N PRO A 40 -9.38 -13.83 7.10
CA PRO A 40 -9.62 -12.41 7.39
C PRO A 40 -8.87 -11.92 8.64
N ALA A 41 -8.81 -12.72 9.70
CA ALA A 41 -8.09 -12.40 10.92
C ALA A 41 -6.57 -12.38 10.71
N GLN A 42 -6.03 -13.35 9.97
CA GLN A 42 -4.61 -13.39 9.62
C GLN A 42 -4.20 -12.22 8.72
N ALA A 43 -5.02 -11.86 7.73
CA ALA A 43 -4.77 -10.72 6.85
C ALA A 43 -4.78 -9.39 7.64
N ALA A 44 -5.73 -9.20 8.55
CA ALA A 44 -5.78 -8.03 9.43
C ALA A 44 -4.57 -7.98 10.37
N SER A 45 -4.19 -9.10 10.98
CA SER A 45 -2.99 -9.21 11.83
C SER A 45 -1.72 -8.91 11.03
N GLY A 46 -1.58 -9.48 9.82
CA GLY A 46 -0.46 -9.21 8.93
C GLY A 46 -0.33 -7.75 8.57
N LEU A 47 -1.46 -7.08 8.25
CA LEU A 47 -1.48 -5.65 7.97
C LEU A 47 -1.08 -4.82 9.21
N ALA A 48 -1.55 -5.20 10.40
CA ALA A 48 -1.18 -4.54 11.65
C ALA A 48 0.32 -4.65 11.93
N VAL A 49 0.88 -5.85 11.79
CA VAL A 49 2.33 -6.10 11.96
C VAL A 49 3.15 -5.28 10.96
N LEU A 50 2.74 -5.26 9.68
CA LEU A 50 3.40 -4.42 8.66
C LEU A 50 3.37 -2.94 9.04
N SER A 51 2.23 -2.43 9.51
CA SER A 51 2.08 -1.03 9.90
C SER A 51 2.99 -0.67 11.08
N VAL A 52 3.04 -1.53 12.10
CA VAL A 52 3.87 -1.31 13.30
C VAL A 52 5.36 -1.37 12.93
N THR A 53 5.78 -2.39 12.16
CA THR A 53 7.20 -2.54 11.77
C THR A 53 7.68 -1.40 10.88
N MET A 54 6.83 -0.92 9.96
CA MET A 54 7.13 0.28 9.16
C MET A 54 7.27 1.52 10.04
N GLY A 55 6.33 1.73 10.98
CA GLY A 55 6.39 2.87 11.89
C GLY A 55 7.66 2.87 12.75
N VAL A 56 8.01 1.72 13.33
CA VAL A 56 9.25 1.54 14.09
C VAL A 56 10.47 1.80 13.21
N GLY A 57 10.49 1.25 11.98
CA GLY A 57 11.57 1.46 11.04
C GLY A 57 11.72 2.93 10.63
N CYS A 58 10.63 3.62 10.32
CA CYS A 58 10.66 5.06 10.01
C CYS A 58 11.26 5.88 11.16
N ILE A 59 10.83 5.62 12.40
CA ILE A 59 11.33 6.32 13.58
C ILE A 59 12.81 6.00 13.80
N TRP A 60 13.17 4.72 13.82
CA TRP A 60 14.53 4.28 14.06
C TRP A 60 15.53 4.88 13.06
N PHE A 61 15.25 4.75 11.77
CA PHE A 61 16.17 5.27 10.75
C PHE A 61 16.19 6.80 10.74
N SER A 62 15.06 7.47 10.90
CA SER A 62 15.03 8.95 10.94
C SER A 62 15.82 9.50 12.13
N VAL A 63 15.69 8.90 13.31
CA VAL A 63 16.46 9.31 14.50
C VAL A 63 17.96 9.01 14.31
N ARG A 64 18.28 7.84 13.77
CA ARG A 64 19.70 7.40 13.59
C ARG A 64 20.45 8.21 12.55
N THR A 65 19.79 8.59 11.48
CA THR A 65 20.40 9.33 10.34
C THR A 65 20.21 10.83 10.42
N ARG A 66 19.30 11.32 11.28
CA ARG A 66 18.88 12.72 11.37
C ARG A 66 18.31 13.27 10.05
N VAL A 67 17.78 12.37 9.23
CA VAL A 67 17.09 12.69 7.97
C VAL A 67 15.73 12.03 8.01
N PRO A 68 14.64 12.70 7.58
CA PRO A 68 13.33 12.08 7.52
C PRO A 68 13.33 10.93 6.51
N ILE A 69 13.27 9.68 7.01
CA ILE A 69 13.22 8.47 6.20
C ILE A 69 11.83 7.86 6.32
N THR A 70 11.19 7.64 5.18
CA THR A 70 9.91 6.95 5.09
C THR A 70 10.12 5.55 4.56
N ILE A 71 9.66 4.56 5.30
CA ILE A 71 9.60 3.16 4.89
C ILE A 71 8.15 2.84 4.58
N ALA A 72 7.90 2.14 3.50
CA ALA A 72 6.59 1.69 3.11
C ALA A 72 6.64 0.22 2.65
N TRP A 73 5.50 -0.46 2.71
CA TRP A 73 5.36 -1.78 2.11
C TRP A 73 5.48 -1.72 0.59
N SER A 74 5.77 -2.86 -0.02
CA SER A 74 5.82 -2.97 -1.48
C SER A 74 4.42 -3.16 -2.04
N THR A 75 3.78 -2.07 -2.49
CA THR A 75 2.50 -2.16 -3.20
C THR A 75 2.60 -3.04 -4.46
N PRO A 76 3.66 -2.95 -5.29
CA PRO A 76 3.84 -3.88 -6.40
C PRO A 76 4.00 -5.33 -5.97
N GLY A 77 4.68 -5.58 -4.85
CA GLY A 77 4.80 -6.93 -4.28
C GLY A 77 3.45 -7.47 -3.82
N ALA A 78 2.64 -6.66 -3.14
CA ALA A 78 1.29 -7.03 -2.74
C ALA A 78 0.38 -7.29 -3.95
N ALA A 79 0.53 -6.48 -5.00
CA ALA A 79 -0.17 -6.66 -6.28
C ALA A 79 0.20 -7.97 -6.97
N LEU A 80 1.49 -8.31 -6.99
CA LEU A 80 1.96 -9.60 -7.52
C LEU A 80 1.37 -10.77 -6.73
N LEU A 81 1.34 -10.68 -5.39
CA LEU A 81 0.68 -11.70 -4.56
C LEU A 81 -0.80 -11.85 -4.88
N ALA A 82 -1.51 -10.72 -5.12
CA ALA A 82 -2.93 -10.74 -5.45
C ALA A 82 -3.25 -11.46 -6.76
N THR A 83 -2.28 -11.54 -7.68
CA THR A 83 -2.40 -12.26 -8.97
C THR A 83 -1.79 -13.66 -8.94
N SER A 84 -1.14 -14.03 -7.83
CA SER A 84 -0.50 -15.34 -7.67
C SER A 84 -1.50 -16.37 -7.17
N ALA A 85 -1.30 -17.64 -7.55
CA ALA A 85 -2.03 -18.74 -6.94
C ALA A 85 -1.61 -18.96 -5.48
N ALA A 86 -2.55 -19.39 -4.66
CA ALA A 86 -2.24 -19.75 -3.27
C ALA A 86 -1.23 -20.92 -3.23
N PRO A 87 -0.19 -20.84 -2.39
CA PRO A 87 0.80 -21.91 -2.28
C PRO A 87 0.16 -23.20 -1.71
N ALA A 88 0.68 -24.36 -2.09
CA ALA A 88 0.17 -25.66 -1.68
C ALA A 88 0.11 -25.86 -0.15
N GLY A 89 0.91 -25.12 0.63
CA GLY A 89 0.88 -25.12 2.10
C GLY A 89 0.05 -23.99 2.71
N GLY A 90 -0.78 -23.29 1.92
CA GLY A 90 -1.62 -22.18 2.37
C GLY A 90 -0.81 -21.01 2.95
N PHE A 91 -1.43 -20.23 3.83
CA PHE A 91 -0.83 -19.03 4.41
C PHE A 91 0.46 -19.31 5.21
N ALA A 92 0.60 -20.47 5.85
CA ALA A 92 1.82 -20.83 6.57
C ALA A 92 3.04 -20.94 5.63
N ALA A 93 2.85 -21.52 4.44
CA ALA A 93 3.90 -21.57 3.43
C ALA A 93 4.24 -20.18 2.88
N ALA A 94 3.24 -19.31 2.71
CA ALA A 94 3.45 -17.92 2.33
C ALA A 94 4.29 -17.16 3.37
N VAL A 95 4.01 -17.32 4.66
CA VAL A 95 4.82 -16.73 5.75
C VAL A 95 6.25 -17.24 5.71
N GLY A 96 6.46 -18.55 5.48
CA GLY A 96 7.80 -19.12 5.28
C GLY A 96 8.53 -18.47 4.10
N ALA A 97 7.83 -18.29 2.98
CA ALA A 97 8.40 -17.61 1.80
C ALA A 97 8.77 -16.15 2.11
N PHE A 98 7.94 -15.41 2.85
CA PHE A 98 8.28 -14.04 3.27
C PHE A 98 9.51 -13.99 4.17
N ALA A 99 9.65 -14.95 5.10
CA ALA A 99 10.85 -15.08 5.93
C ALA A 99 12.10 -15.36 5.08
N CYS A 100 12.01 -16.27 4.11
CA CYS A 100 13.10 -16.52 3.17
C CYS A 100 13.48 -15.28 2.36
N VAL A 101 12.50 -14.52 1.85
CA VAL A 101 12.77 -13.24 1.16
C VAL A 101 13.46 -12.25 2.08
N GLY A 102 13.01 -12.14 3.34
CA GLY A 102 13.68 -11.30 4.33
C GLY A 102 15.14 -11.69 4.57
N LEU A 103 15.42 -12.98 4.68
CA LEU A 103 16.79 -13.50 4.82
C LEU A 103 17.64 -13.24 3.57
N LEU A 104 17.08 -13.41 2.38
CA LEU A 104 17.77 -13.08 1.12
C LEU A 104 18.10 -11.58 1.03
N LEU A 105 17.16 -10.70 1.41
CA LEU A 105 17.42 -9.26 1.46
C LEU A 105 18.52 -8.92 2.47
N LEU A 106 18.52 -9.57 3.64
CA LEU A 106 19.58 -9.42 4.61
C LEU A 106 20.94 -9.92 4.05
N ALA A 107 20.95 -11.05 3.36
CA ALA A 107 22.14 -11.57 2.70
C ALA A 107 22.69 -10.60 1.65
N THR A 108 21.82 -9.94 0.84
CA THR A 108 22.26 -8.92 -0.12
C THR A 108 22.87 -7.69 0.54
N ALA A 109 22.45 -7.37 1.77
CA ALA A 109 23.02 -6.26 2.54
C ALA A 109 24.39 -6.61 3.16
N LEU A 110 24.59 -7.87 3.58
CA LEU A 110 25.81 -8.32 4.24
C LEU A 110 26.88 -8.81 3.26
N VAL A 111 26.46 -9.41 2.15
CA VAL A 111 27.36 -10.03 1.14
C VAL A 111 27.53 -9.07 -0.04
N LYS A 112 28.64 -8.34 -0.06
CA LYS A 112 28.94 -7.32 -1.08
C LYS A 112 28.70 -7.77 -2.53
N PRO A 113 29.19 -8.95 -3.01
CA PRO A 113 28.97 -9.36 -4.39
C PRO A 113 27.48 -9.57 -4.73
N LEU A 114 26.64 -10.02 -3.77
CA LEU A 114 25.21 -10.12 -3.97
C LEU A 114 24.55 -8.75 -4.11
N GLY A 115 24.93 -7.81 -3.26
CA GLY A 115 24.46 -6.43 -3.33
C GLY A 115 24.85 -5.76 -4.64
N GLU A 116 26.07 -5.98 -5.14
CA GLU A 116 26.52 -5.47 -6.42
C GLU A 116 25.76 -6.07 -7.61
N LEU A 117 25.43 -7.37 -7.55
CA LEU A 117 24.63 -8.04 -8.57
C LEU A 117 23.23 -7.40 -8.68
N VAL A 118 22.58 -7.15 -7.55
CA VAL A 118 21.26 -6.48 -7.52
C VAL A 118 21.38 -5.05 -8.07
N ARG A 119 22.44 -4.32 -7.75
CA ARG A 119 22.68 -2.96 -8.26
C ARG A 119 22.93 -2.90 -9.77
N ARG A 120 23.31 -4.01 -10.40
CA ARG A 120 23.47 -4.10 -11.88
C ARG A 120 22.15 -4.19 -12.63
N ILE A 121 21.02 -4.40 -11.93
CA ILE A 121 19.71 -4.41 -12.57
C ILE A 121 19.42 -3.01 -13.13
N PRO A 122 19.21 -2.86 -14.44
CA PRO A 122 18.94 -1.57 -15.06
C PRO A 122 17.63 -0.99 -14.52
N THR A 123 17.66 0.27 -14.11
CA THR A 123 16.47 1.00 -13.63
C THR A 123 15.28 0.94 -14.61
N PRO A 124 15.46 1.03 -15.94
CA PRO A 124 14.35 0.88 -16.88
C PRO A 124 13.64 -0.47 -16.78
N LEU A 125 14.39 -1.57 -16.55
CA LEU A 125 13.81 -2.89 -16.38
C LEU A 125 12.95 -2.99 -15.12
N ALA A 126 13.46 -2.49 -14.00
CA ALA A 126 12.71 -2.44 -12.75
C ALA A 126 11.44 -1.57 -12.88
N SER A 127 11.54 -0.44 -13.57
CA SER A 127 10.40 0.45 -13.84
C SER A 127 9.36 -0.20 -14.76
N ALA A 128 9.79 -0.93 -15.78
CA ALA A 128 8.90 -1.66 -16.69
C ALA A 128 8.14 -2.77 -15.96
N MET A 129 8.82 -3.55 -15.10
CA MET A 129 8.17 -4.56 -14.26
C MET A 129 7.14 -3.93 -13.32
N LEU A 130 7.49 -2.82 -12.67
CA LEU A 130 6.57 -2.07 -11.81
C LEU A 130 5.36 -1.58 -12.59
N ALA A 131 5.56 -0.98 -13.77
CA ALA A 131 4.47 -0.51 -14.62
C ALA A 131 3.54 -1.66 -15.05
N GLY A 132 4.10 -2.81 -15.43
CA GLY A 132 3.32 -4.00 -15.81
C GLY A 132 2.39 -4.49 -14.68
N VAL A 133 2.89 -4.54 -13.45
CA VAL A 133 2.09 -4.93 -12.29
C VAL A 133 1.02 -3.87 -11.98
N LEU A 134 1.36 -2.58 -12.05
CA LEU A 134 0.44 -1.50 -11.71
C LEU A 134 -0.66 -1.25 -12.74
N VAL A 135 -0.46 -1.63 -14.01
CA VAL A 135 -1.48 -1.45 -15.07
C VAL A 135 -2.81 -2.06 -14.67
N GLN A 136 -2.84 -3.25 -14.11
CA GLN A 136 -4.09 -3.91 -13.69
C GLN A 136 -4.84 -3.09 -12.64
N PHE A 137 -4.13 -2.48 -11.69
CA PHE A 137 -4.73 -1.62 -10.65
C PHE A 137 -5.20 -0.29 -11.22
N CYS A 138 -4.46 0.27 -12.19
CA CYS A 138 -4.89 1.48 -12.90
C CYS A 138 -6.15 1.23 -13.74
N MET A 139 -6.31 0.03 -14.27
CA MET A 139 -7.50 -0.35 -15.06
C MET A 139 -8.72 -0.69 -14.17
N ALA A 140 -8.51 -1.11 -12.93
CA ALA A 140 -9.58 -1.54 -12.02
C ALA A 140 -10.71 -0.49 -11.85
N PRO A 141 -10.45 0.82 -11.66
CA PRO A 141 -11.49 1.84 -11.58
C PRO A 141 -12.37 1.91 -12.83
N PHE A 142 -11.79 1.76 -14.02
CA PHE A 142 -12.53 1.79 -15.30
C PHE A 142 -13.38 0.54 -15.49
N VAL A 143 -12.87 -0.62 -15.13
CA VAL A 143 -13.64 -1.87 -15.13
C VAL A 143 -14.80 -1.78 -14.12
N SER A 144 -14.55 -1.23 -12.94
CA SER A 144 -15.57 -1.02 -11.91
C SER A 144 -16.63 0.01 -12.36
N LEU A 145 -16.20 1.06 -13.07
CA LEU A 145 -17.11 2.07 -13.65
C LEU A 145 -18.08 1.43 -14.65
N ALA A 146 -17.61 0.48 -15.46
CA ALA A 146 -18.47 -0.23 -16.40
C ALA A 146 -19.49 -1.16 -15.71
N LYS A 147 -19.17 -1.67 -14.51
CA LYS A 147 -20.05 -2.56 -13.73
C LYS A 147 -21.08 -1.79 -12.90
N ASP A 148 -20.66 -0.72 -12.23
CA ASP A 148 -21.51 0.09 -11.35
C ASP A 148 -21.19 1.58 -11.48
N PRO A 149 -21.68 2.23 -12.58
CA PRO A 149 -21.37 3.62 -12.85
C PRO A 149 -21.90 4.58 -11.78
N LEU A 150 -23.03 4.26 -11.14
CA LEU A 150 -23.64 5.13 -10.13
C LEU A 150 -22.81 5.24 -8.84
N VAL A 151 -21.98 4.24 -8.54
CA VAL A 151 -21.07 4.27 -7.38
C VAL A 151 -19.72 4.86 -7.75
N ILE A 152 -19.18 4.46 -8.89
CA ILE A 152 -17.79 4.77 -9.22
C ILE A 152 -17.66 6.16 -9.89
N ALA A 153 -18.63 6.58 -10.70
CA ALA A 153 -18.56 7.87 -11.38
C ALA A 153 -18.45 9.07 -10.42
N PRO A 154 -19.25 9.19 -9.33
CA PRO A 154 -19.10 10.29 -8.37
C PRO A 154 -17.70 10.33 -7.73
N VAL A 155 -17.14 9.17 -7.42
CA VAL A 155 -15.80 9.06 -6.81
C VAL A 155 -14.72 9.54 -7.80
N LEU A 156 -14.78 9.08 -9.05
CA LEU A 156 -13.85 9.51 -10.11
C LEU A 156 -13.97 11.00 -10.42
N VAL A 157 -15.21 11.52 -10.53
CA VAL A 157 -15.45 12.95 -10.79
C VAL A 157 -14.88 13.80 -9.64
N THR A 158 -15.16 13.42 -8.40
CA THR A 158 -14.60 14.13 -7.23
C THR A 158 -13.08 14.10 -7.23
N TRP A 159 -12.48 12.95 -7.50
CA TRP A 159 -11.03 12.80 -7.58
C TRP A 159 -10.43 13.70 -8.68
N LEU A 160 -10.97 13.67 -9.89
CA LEU A 160 -10.51 14.49 -11.02
C LEU A 160 -10.69 15.99 -10.76
N ALA A 161 -11.82 16.39 -10.18
CA ALA A 161 -12.10 17.78 -9.83
C ALA A 161 -11.10 18.28 -8.78
N LEU A 162 -10.86 17.49 -7.73
CA LEU A 162 -9.90 17.83 -6.67
C LEU A 162 -8.45 17.80 -7.15
N LEU A 163 -8.10 16.96 -8.12
CA LEU A 163 -6.77 17.00 -8.74
C LEU A 163 -6.47 18.35 -9.38
N ARG A 164 -7.51 19.03 -9.91
CA ARG A 164 -7.36 20.36 -10.53
C ARG A 164 -7.47 21.50 -9.52
N LEU A 165 -8.38 21.41 -8.57
CA LEU A 165 -8.71 22.50 -7.64
C LEU A 165 -7.84 22.47 -6.37
N ALA A 166 -7.59 21.28 -5.83
CA ALA A 166 -6.89 21.11 -4.54
C ALA A 166 -6.17 19.75 -4.49
N ARG A 167 -5.10 19.60 -5.22
CA ARG A 167 -4.36 18.34 -5.45
C ARG A 167 -4.06 17.53 -4.18
N ARG A 168 -3.76 18.21 -3.08
CA ARG A 168 -3.51 17.58 -1.76
C ARG A 168 -4.74 16.91 -1.16
N TRP A 169 -5.95 17.33 -1.56
CA TRP A 169 -7.23 16.80 -1.06
C TRP A 169 -7.88 15.79 -2.00
N ALA A 170 -7.26 15.47 -3.14
CA ALA A 170 -7.83 14.58 -4.15
C ALA A 170 -8.11 13.18 -3.59
N VAL A 171 -7.16 12.57 -2.88
CA VAL A 171 -7.33 11.23 -2.30
C VAL A 171 -8.28 11.25 -1.10
N PRO A 172 -8.12 12.12 -0.08
CA PRO A 172 -9.08 12.21 1.02
C PRO A 172 -10.51 12.49 0.56
N GLY A 173 -10.69 13.40 -0.40
CA GLY A 173 -12.01 13.74 -0.94
C GLY A 173 -12.66 12.58 -1.69
N ALA A 174 -11.91 11.85 -2.52
CA ALA A 174 -12.40 10.65 -3.19
C ALA A 174 -12.84 9.57 -2.20
N LEU A 175 -12.08 9.36 -1.11
CA LEU A 175 -12.42 8.41 -0.05
C LEU A 175 -13.70 8.80 0.69
N LEU A 176 -13.86 10.08 1.02
CA LEU A 176 -15.09 10.58 1.64
C LEU A 176 -16.31 10.39 0.73
N THR A 177 -16.14 10.68 -0.55
CA THR A 177 -17.22 10.46 -1.55
C THR A 177 -17.54 8.99 -1.68
N ALA A 178 -16.55 8.11 -1.72
CA ALA A 178 -16.76 6.66 -1.76
C ALA A 178 -17.52 6.18 -0.52
N GLY A 179 -17.11 6.60 0.67
CA GLY A 179 -17.79 6.28 1.92
C GLY A 179 -19.25 6.77 1.94
N PHE A 180 -19.51 8.00 1.48
CA PHE A 180 -20.84 8.57 1.41
C PHE A 180 -21.74 7.81 0.43
N VAL A 181 -21.25 7.51 -0.78
CA VAL A 181 -22.02 6.78 -1.81
C VAL A 181 -22.32 5.36 -1.35
N MET A 182 -21.37 4.68 -0.69
CA MET A 182 -21.60 3.35 -0.11
C MET A 182 -22.63 3.39 1.01
N ALA A 183 -22.58 4.39 1.87
CA ALA A 183 -23.56 4.61 2.94
C ALA A 183 -24.97 4.85 2.37
N ALA A 184 -25.10 5.69 1.34
CA ALA A 184 -26.35 6.02 0.70
C ALA A 184 -27.00 4.82 -0.02
N LYS A 185 -26.20 3.90 -0.56
CA LYS A 185 -26.69 2.65 -1.18
C LYS A 185 -27.00 1.52 -0.18
N GLY A 186 -26.78 1.74 1.12
CA GLY A 186 -27.02 0.73 2.15
C GLY A 186 -26.09 -0.49 2.05
N THR A 187 -24.97 -0.36 1.37
CA THR A 187 -24.00 -1.46 1.15
C THR A 187 -23.12 -1.71 2.39
N TYR A 188 -23.27 -0.92 3.46
CA TYR A 188 -22.72 -1.24 4.76
C TYR A 188 -23.48 -2.42 5.37
N GLY A 189 -23.03 -3.64 5.17
CA GLY A 189 -23.58 -4.78 5.85
C GLY A 189 -23.67 -6.10 5.07
N ARG A 190 -23.37 -6.13 3.79
CA ARG A 190 -23.20 -7.39 3.07
C ARG A 190 -21.72 -7.71 2.87
N ILE A 191 -21.08 -8.08 3.95
CA ILE A 191 -19.92 -8.98 3.89
C ILE A 191 -20.56 -10.36 3.93
N ASP A 192 -20.95 -10.90 2.77
CA ASP A 192 -21.30 -12.31 2.66
C ASP A 192 -20.04 -13.12 3.05
N PRO A 193 -20.20 -14.18 3.88
CA PRO A 193 -19.12 -14.97 4.45
C PRO A 193 -18.31 -15.74 3.43
#